data_85dd89c305ce47016cbb093707afade8
#
_entry.id   85dd89c305ce47016cbb093707afade8
#
_cell.length_a   1.000
_cell.length_b   1.000
_cell.length_c   1.000
_cell.angle_alpha   90.00
_cell.angle_beta   90.00
_cell.angle_gamma   90.00
#
_symmetry.space_group_name_H-M   'P 1'
#
loop_
_entity.id
_entity.type
_entity.pdbx_description
1 polymer ?
#
loop_
_entity_poly.entity_id
_entity_poly.type
_entity_poly.pdbx_seq_one_letter_code
_entity_poly.pdbx_strand_id
1 'polypeptide(L)'
;MTWTILILVVGILLFLFGGMLLPKTDNKKPSAGNIVMGKCINLIAIILIAGSVCRLYMPYYLTAVNPLIVQEMVNGMQEQQQAEKNKQIRKYVRSEGKQMMRDAPVLGNRDAKKTIYVWTDFSCPYCRRVHGELERVLADRDDTRVVIKNFSIHGPLSDAPAKAVIAANLQDKEKAAELTNMLMTREFYSSKDLQDQSTLADKVEANVMKMAKEVGLDTDKLKEDMNGEVVARELRNVRDLAQRFEISGTPFLIIGEQAFPGAIPADQIESALDEAE
;
A
#
# COMPACT_ATOMS: atom_id res chain seq x y z
N MET A 1 17.78 21.82 -2.74
CA MET A 1 19.12 22.16 -3.25
C MET A 1 19.29 23.65 -3.58
N THR A 2 18.39 24.29 -4.27
CA THR A 2 18.45 25.74 -4.66
C THR A 2 18.57 26.71 -3.48
N TRP A 3 17.76 26.54 -2.42
CA TRP A 3 17.82 27.42 -1.23
C TRP A 3 19.12 27.32 -0.44
N THR A 4 19.73 26.13 -0.35
CA THR A 4 21.01 25.94 0.36
C THR A 4 22.15 26.63 -0.36
N ILE A 5 22.16 26.57 -1.70
CA ILE A 5 23.15 27.28 -2.53
C ILE A 5 22.97 28.80 -2.40
N LEU A 6 21.73 29.28 -2.37
CA LEU A 6 21.42 30.68 -2.15
C LEU A 6 21.95 31.18 -0.80
N ILE A 7 21.72 30.45 0.29
CA ILE A 7 22.21 30.80 1.63
C ILE A 7 23.75 30.80 1.66
N LEU A 8 24.40 29.84 0.99
CA LEU A 8 25.85 29.78 0.88
C LEU A 8 26.40 31.00 0.18
N VAL A 9 25.80 31.40 -0.94
CA VAL A 9 26.20 32.60 -1.72
C VAL A 9 26.01 33.86 -0.87
N VAL A 10 24.88 34.02 -0.18
CA VAL A 10 24.63 35.16 0.71
C VAL A 10 25.65 35.18 1.84
N GLY A 11 26.00 34.04 2.45
CA GLY A 11 27.02 33.96 3.47
C GLY A 11 28.40 34.42 2.97
N ILE A 12 28.80 33.98 1.78
CA ILE A 12 30.05 34.38 1.15
C ILE A 12 30.06 35.89 0.84
N LEU A 13 28.97 36.43 0.31
CA LEU A 13 28.85 37.87 0.03
C LEU A 13 28.94 38.72 1.31
N LEU A 14 28.25 38.28 2.39
CA LEU A 14 28.34 38.95 3.69
C LEU A 14 29.75 38.89 4.29
N PHE A 15 30.46 37.78 4.11
CA PHE A 15 31.84 37.65 4.57
C PHE A 15 32.80 38.57 3.80
N LEU A 16 32.65 38.62 2.45
CA LEU A 16 33.56 39.43 1.58
C LEU A 16 33.27 40.94 1.65
N PHE A 17 32.00 41.31 1.69
CA PHE A 17 31.55 42.70 1.55
C PHE A 17 30.86 43.25 2.83
N GLY A 18 30.68 42.46 3.88
CA GLY A 18 30.00 42.91 5.10
C GLY A 18 30.64 44.14 5.76
N GLY A 19 31.96 44.30 5.60
CA GLY A 19 32.67 45.50 6.04
C GLY A 19 32.30 46.78 5.28
N MET A 20 31.80 46.66 4.03
CA MET A 20 31.37 47.84 3.24
C MET A 20 29.97 48.32 3.66
N LEU A 21 29.21 47.53 4.37
CA LEU A 21 27.89 47.89 4.91
C LEU A 21 27.98 48.78 6.18
N LEU A 22 29.19 48.93 6.71
CA LEU A 22 29.41 49.77 7.88
C LEU A 22 29.55 51.26 7.44
N PRO A 23 28.95 52.20 8.17
CA PRO A 23 29.04 53.61 7.83
C PRO A 23 30.50 54.06 7.85
N LYS A 24 30.98 54.60 6.74
CA LYS A 24 32.30 55.25 6.68
C LYS A 24 32.28 56.48 7.55
N THR A 25 33.09 56.47 8.59
CA THR A 25 33.33 57.65 9.43
C THR A 25 34.53 58.40 8.82
N ASP A 26 34.29 59.67 8.44
CA ASP A 26 35.35 60.54 7.95
C ASP A 26 36.53 60.63 8.92
N ASN A 27 37.70 60.17 8.49
CA ASN A 27 39.02 60.35 9.12
C ASN A 27 39.19 60.09 10.62
N LYS A 28 38.26 59.41 11.30
CA LYS A 28 38.41 58.97 12.71
C LYS A 28 38.50 57.46 12.78
N LYS A 29 39.31 56.99 13.78
CA LYS A 29 39.36 55.55 14.13
C LYS A 29 37.94 54.99 14.25
N PRO A 30 37.65 53.77 13.75
CA PRO A 30 36.34 53.18 13.82
C PRO A 30 35.87 53.12 15.28
N SER A 31 34.60 53.49 15.51
CA SER A 31 34.05 53.42 16.86
C SER A 31 34.00 51.96 17.36
N ALA A 32 34.07 51.75 18.65
CA ALA A 32 33.99 50.43 19.24
C ALA A 32 32.73 49.69 18.78
N GLY A 33 31.60 50.38 18.55
CA GLY A 33 30.36 49.84 18.02
C GLY A 33 30.49 49.27 16.60
N ASN A 34 31.22 50.01 15.71
CA ASN A 34 31.44 49.53 14.32
C ASN A 34 32.34 48.28 14.27
N ILE A 35 33.32 48.20 15.18
CA ILE A 35 34.18 47.01 15.29
C ILE A 35 33.37 45.79 15.75
N VAL A 36 32.53 45.97 16.77
CA VAL A 36 31.68 44.91 17.27
C VAL A 36 30.67 44.45 16.19
N MET A 37 30.00 45.38 15.50
CA MET A 37 29.06 45.10 14.42
C MET A 37 29.71 44.33 13.30
N GLY A 38 30.91 44.70 12.87
CA GLY A 38 31.68 43.98 11.83
C GLY A 38 32.02 42.55 12.25
N LYS A 39 32.41 42.34 13.50
CA LYS A 39 32.67 40.99 14.05
C LYS A 39 31.38 40.11 14.09
N CYS A 40 30.24 40.72 14.45
CA CYS A 40 28.94 40.02 14.41
C CYS A 40 28.54 39.62 13.01
N ILE A 41 28.69 40.50 12.01
CA ILE A 41 28.39 40.19 10.60
C ILE A 41 29.26 39.02 10.12
N ASN A 42 30.55 39.04 10.39
CA ASN A 42 31.48 37.98 10.02
C ASN A 42 31.13 36.65 10.72
N LEU A 43 30.77 36.69 11.99
CA LEU A 43 30.34 35.47 12.70
C LEU A 43 29.06 34.84 12.09
N ILE A 44 28.08 35.69 11.77
CA ILE A 44 26.86 35.25 11.08
C ILE A 44 27.20 34.64 9.71
N ALA A 45 28.08 35.30 8.94
CA ALA A 45 28.53 34.79 7.65
C ALA A 45 29.21 33.42 7.76
N ILE A 46 30.07 33.22 8.76
CA ILE A 46 30.75 31.93 9.02
C ILE A 46 29.72 30.84 9.36
N ILE A 47 28.73 31.14 10.20
CA ILE A 47 27.67 30.19 10.59
C ILE A 47 26.85 29.78 9.37
N LEU A 48 26.48 30.72 8.50
CA LEU A 48 25.72 30.45 7.27
C LEU A 48 26.54 29.60 6.29
N ILE A 49 27.81 29.91 6.11
CA ILE A 49 28.70 29.12 5.24
C ILE A 49 28.88 27.71 5.78
N ALA A 50 29.25 27.58 7.06
CA ALA A 50 29.47 26.29 7.71
C ALA A 50 28.21 25.41 7.69
N GLY A 51 27.05 25.98 8.00
CA GLY A 51 25.76 25.27 7.96
C GLY A 51 25.39 24.83 6.55
N SER A 52 25.63 25.66 5.54
CA SER A 52 25.38 25.33 4.14
C SER A 52 26.32 24.23 3.62
N VAL A 53 27.61 24.32 3.94
CA VAL A 53 28.60 23.29 3.60
C VAL A 53 28.27 21.98 4.29
N CYS A 54 27.95 21.99 5.58
CA CYS A 54 27.54 20.82 6.30
C CYS A 54 26.31 20.16 5.67
N ARG A 55 25.29 20.94 5.33
CA ARG A 55 24.07 20.43 4.69
C ARG A 55 24.30 19.84 3.29
N LEU A 56 25.24 20.38 2.52
CA LEU A 56 25.57 19.87 1.18
C LEU A 56 26.46 18.64 1.23
N TYR A 57 27.43 18.58 2.14
CA TYR A 57 28.41 17.51 2.20
C TYR A 57 28.06 16.38 3.14
N MET A 58 27.22 16.63 4.16
CA MET A 58 26.84 15.60 5.15
C MET A 58 26.20 14.36 4.50
N PRO A 59 25.22 14.49 3.55
CA PRO A 59 24.66 13.31 2.88
C PRO A 59 25.73 12.54 2.08
N TYR A 60 26.60 13.23 1.39
CA TYR A 60 27.71 12.60 0.64
C TYR A 60 28.70 11.91 1.58
N TYR A 61 29.06 12.58 2.69
CA TYR A 61 29.97 11.99 3.68
C TYR A 61 29.38 10.75 4.33
N LEU A 62 28.09 10.80 4.74
CA LEU A 62 27.42 9.65 5.36
C LEU A 62 27.34 8.45 4.41
N THR A 63 27.00 8.69 3.13
CA THR A 63 26.89 7.59 2.15
C THR A 63 28.24 7.03 1.72
N ALA A 64 29.26 7.88 1.60
CA ALA A 64 30.58 7.47 1.14
C ALA A 64 31.46 6.85 2.25
N VAL A 65 31.33 7.35 3.49
CA VAL A 65 32.21 6.93 4.59
C VAL A 65 31.56 5.87 5.45
N ASN A 66 30.21 5.86 5.59
CA ASN A 66 29.54 4.84 6.39
C ASN A 66 28.15 4.47 5.82
N PRO A 67 28.10 3.69 4.72
CA PRO A 67 26.84 3.29 4.09
C PRO A 67 25.94 2.46 5.03
N LEU A 68 26.52 1.78 6.03
CA LEU A 68 25.74 0.97 6.99
C LEU A 68 24.85 1.86 7.86
N ILE A 69 25.32 3.02 8.31
CA ILE A 69 24.49 3.97 9.10
C ILE A 69 23.28 4.43 8.30
N VAL A 70 23.45 4.74 7.01
CA VAL A 70 22.35 5.17 6.15
C VAL A 70 21.35 4.04 6.00
N GLN A 71 21.83 2.80 5.80
CA GLN A 71 20.98 1.62 5.71
C GLN A 71 20.18 1.38 7.01
N GLU A 72 20.84 1.46 8.17
CA GLU A 72 20.18 1.33 9.46
C GLU A 72 19.13 2.43 9.70
N MET A 73 19.43 3.68 9.34
CA MET A 73 18.44 4.78 9.42
C MET A 73 17.23 4.53 8.52
N VAL A 74 17.45 4.09 7.27
CA VAL A 74 16.36 3.77 6.34
C VAL A 74 15.51 2.62 6.87
N ASN A 75 16.15 1.54 7.34
CA ASN A 75 15.46 0.40 7.91
C ASN A 75 14.63 0.82 9.15
N GLY A 76 15.22 1.59 10.07
CA GLY A 76 14.50 2.08 11.25
C GLY A 76 13.30 2.98 10.91
N MET A 77 13.43 3.82 9.87
CA MET A 77 12.29 4.62 9.39
C MET A 77 11.20 3.74 8.77
N GLN A 78 11.57 2.71 8.00
CA GLN A 78 10.62 1.77 7.41
C GLN A 78 9.88 0.96 8.49
N GLU A 79 10.61 0.48 9.50
CA GLU A 79 10.02 -0.22 10.65
C GLU A 79 9.02 0.66 11.42
N GLN A 80 9.37 1.92 11.67
CA GLN A 80 8.46 2.86 12.33
C GLN A 80 7.21 3.13 11.47
N GLN A 81 7.36 3.32 10.16
CA GLN A 81 6.22 3.51 9.26
C GLN A 81 5.32 2.26 9.22
N GLN A 82 5.92 1.07 9.16
CA GLN A 82 5.17 -0.18 9.18
C GLN A 82 4.45 -0.40 10.52
N ALA A 83 5.10 -0.09 11.64
CA ALA A 83 4.49 -0.17 12.97
C ALA A 83 3.28 0.78 13.12
N GLU A 84 3.38 2.02 12.63
CA GLU A 84 2.26 2.97 12.66
C GLU A 84 1.13 2.52 11.73
N LYS A 85 1.45 2.00 10.54
CA LYS A 85 0.47 1.41 9.63
C LYS A 85 -0.26 0.22 10.27
N ASN A 86 0.47 -0.69 10.88
CA ASN A 86 -0.13 -1.83 11.60
C ASN A 86 -1.04 -1.37 12.75
N LYS A 87 -0.65 -0.33 13.47
CA LYS A 87 -1.47 0.27 14.53
C LYS A 87 -2.79 0.85 14.01
N GLN A 88 -2.79 1.51 12.85
CA GLN A 88 -4.00 2.03 12.21
C GLN A 88 -4.90 0.88 11.73
N ILE A 89 -4.32 -0.14 11.09
CA ILE A 89 -5.02 -1.35 10.65
C ILE A 89 -5.66 -2.04 11.86
N ARG A 90 -4.90 -2.28 12.94
CA ARG A 90 -5.35 -2.87 14.19
C ARG A 90 -6.59 -2.16 14.74
N LYS A 91 -6.49 -0.85 14.87
CA LYS A 91 -7.61 -0.03 15.37
C LYS A 91 -8.85 -0.21 14.50
N TYR A 92 -8.69 -0.21 13.18
CA TYR A 92 -9.80 -0.33 12.25
C TYR A 92 -10.42 -1.74 12.25
N VAL A 93 -9.62 -2.78 12.22
CA VAL A 93 -10.10 -4.18 12.26
C VAL A 93 -10.88 -4.46 13.54
N ARG A 94 -10.41 -3.96 14.70
CA ARG A 94 -11.13 -4.10 15.99
C ARG A 94 -12.47 -3.37 15.99
N SER A 95 -12.58 -2.18 15.41
CA SER A 95 -13.82 -1.41 15.42
C SER A 95 -14.79 -1.81 14.30
N GLU A 96 -14.28 -2.10 13.10
CA GLU A 96 -15.06 -2.22 11.86
C GLU A 96 -14.95 -3.60 11.18
N GLY A 97 -14.28 -4.57 11.81
CA GLY A 97 -14.04 -5.89 11.21
C GLY A 97 -15.31 -6.61 10.74
N LYS A 98 -16.40 -6.51 11.50
CA LYS A 98 -17.70 -7.06 11.08
C LYS A 98 -18.25 -6.39 9.82
N GLN A 99 -18.04 -5.08 9.68
CA GLN A 99 -18.46 -4.33 8.50
C GLN A 99 -17.60 -4.66 7.27
N MET A 100 -16.31 -4.92 7.48
CA MET A 100 -15.42 -5.38 6.41
C MET A 100 -15.86 -6.71 5.80
N MET A 101 -16.58 -7.55 6.56
CA MET A 101 -17.05 -8.87 6.11
C MET A 101 -18.44 -8.85 5.47
N ARG A 102 -19.23 -7.78 5.62
CA ARG A 102 -20.69 -7.77 5.37
C ARG A 102 -21.09 -8.39 4.03
N ASP A 103 -20.57 -7.86 2.93
CA ASP A 103 -20.94 -8.25 1.58
C ASP A 103 -19.81 -9.04 0.87
N ALA A 104 -18.71 -9.29 1.59
CA ALA A 104 -17.53 -9.96 1.07
C ALA A 104 -17.69 -11.48 1.04
N PRO A 105 -17.24 -12.18 0.00
CA PRO A 105 -17.13 -13.63 -0.01
C PRO A 105 -16.14 -14.12 1.06
N VAL A 106 -16.43 -15.29 1.63
CA VAL A 106 -15.62 -15.89 2.70
C VAL A 106 -15.29 -17.32 2.34
N LEU A 107 -14.01 -17.69 2.47
CA LEU A 107 -13.52 -19.07 2.37
C LEU A 107 -13.28 -19.65 3.77
N GLY A 108 -13.39 -20.96 3.90
CA GLY A 108 -13.24 -21.66 5.17
C GLY A 108 -14.44 -21.53 6.09
N ASN A 109 -14.23 -21.78 7.37
CA ASN A 109 -15.30 -21.75 8.38
C ASN A 109 -15.74 -20.30 8.67
N ARG A 110 -16.97 -19.95 8.27
CA ARG A 110 -17.53 -18.58 8.42
C ARG A 110 -17.65 -18.13 9.88
N ASP A 111 -17.76 -19.06 10.79
CA ASP A 111 -17.88 -18.80 12.23
C ASP A 111 -16.52 -18.84 12.95
N ALA A 112 -15.45 -19.03 12.21
CA ALA A 112 -14.08 -19.04 12.73
C ALA A 112 -13.74 -17.74 13.48
N LYS A 113 -12.92 -17.86 14.50
CA LYS A 113 -12.49 -16.74 15.33
C LYS A 113 -11.37 -15.93 14.66
N LYS A 114 -10.46 -16.61 13.97
CA LYS A 114 -9.32 -15.99 13.28
C LYS A 114 -9.72 -15.59 11.88
N THR A 115 -9.36 -14.39 11.49
CA THR A 115 -9.74 -13.82 10.19
C THR A 115 -8.52 -13.32 9.42
N ILE A 116 -8.42 -13.78 8.19
CA ILE A 116 -7.50 -13.23 7.18
C ILE A 116 -8.34 -12.37 6.23
N TYR A 117 -8.00 -11.10 6.05
CA TYR A 117 -8.52 -10.28 4.97
C TYR A 117 -7.51 -10.27 3.83
N VAL A 118 -7.92 -10.59 2.61
CA VAL A 118 -7.04 -10.60 1.46
C VAL A 118 -7.56 -9.69 0.34
N TRP A 119 -6.82 -8.63 0.01
CA TRP A 119 -7.04 -7.85 -1.21
C TRP A 119 -6.43 -8.61 -2.36
N THR A 120 -7.28 -9.05 -3.27
CA THR A 120 -6.91 -9.98 -4.34
C THR A 120 -7.51 -9.58 -5.67
N ASP A 121 -6.85 -9.98 -6.75
CA ASP A 121 -7.28 -9.81 -8.12
C ASP A 121 -7.17 -11.16 -8.85
N PHE A 122 -8.23 -11.60 -9.49
CA PHE A 122 -8.32 -12.92 -10.13
C PHE A 122 -7.37 -13.11 -11.31
N SER A 123 -6.95 -12.02 -11.96
CA SER A 123 -5.98 -12.06 -13.06
C SER A 123 -4.52 -11.93 -12.60
N CYS A 124 -4.27 -11.63 -11.33
CA CYS A 124 -2.93 -11.46 -10.78
C CYS A 124 -2.27 -12.82 -10.48
N PRO A 125 -1.11 -13.15 -11.10
CA PRO A 125 -0.44 -14.43 -10.86
C PRO A 125 -0.01 -14.66 -9.40
N TYR A 126 0.41 -13.60 -8.70
CA TYR A 126 0.79 -13.68 -7.29
C TYR A 126 -0.42 -13.91 -6.38
N CYS A 127 -1.62 -13.41 -6.76
CA CYS A 127 -2.86 -13.72 -6.05
C CYS A 127 -3.25 -15.19 -6.18
N ARG A 128 -3.10 -15.77 -7.38
CA ARG A 128 -3.31 -17.21 -7.60
C ARG A 128 -2.35 -18.05 -6.76
N ARG A 129 -1.08 -17.63 -6.65
CA ARG A 129 -0.11 -18.32 -5.78
C ARG A 129 -0.55 -18.28 -4.31
N VAL A 130 -0.87 -17.08 -3.79
CA VAL A 130 -1.26 -16.94 -2.38
C VAL A 130 -2.58 -17.64 -2.08
N HIS A 131 -3.48 -17.72 -3.07
CA HIS A 131 -4.72 -18.48 -2.91
C HIS A 131 -4.44 -19.96 -2.63
N GLY A 132 -3.48 -20.58 -3.33
CA GLY A 132 -3.05 -21.95 -3.05
C GLY A 132 -2.43 -22.12 -1.66
N GLU A 133 -1.71 -21.13 -1.14
CA GLU A 133 -1.21 -21.16 0.24
C GLU A 133 -2.35 -21.03 1.27
N LEU A 134 -3.33 -20.14 0.99
CA LEU A 134 -4.52 -20.00 1.84
C LEU A 134 -5.38 -21.27 1.88
N GLU A 135 -5.54 -21.97 0.75
CA GLU A 135 -6.25 -23.25 0.69
C GLU A 135 -5.57 -24.32 1.58
N ARG A 136 -4.24 -24.39 1.59
CA ARG A 136 -3.49 -25.29 2.49
C ARG A 136 -3.76 -24.96 3.96
N VAL A 137 -3.67 -23.68 4.33
CA VAL A 137 -3.95 -23.24 5.70
C VAL A 137 -5.38 -23.59 6.11
N LEU A 138 -6.37 -23.36 5.23
CA LEU A 138 -7.76 -23.67 5.51
C LEU A 138 -8.06 -25.18 5.61
N ALA A 139 -7.26 -26.03 4.92
CA ALA A 139 -7.40 -27.49 5.02
C ALA A 139 -7.02 -28.02 6.41
N ASP A 140 -6.09 -27.35 7.09
CA ASP A 140 -5.56 -27.77 8.39
C ASP A 140 -6.13 -26.98 9.58
N ARG A 141 -6.94 -25.92 9.32
CA ARG A 141 -7.40 -24.97 10.36
C ARG A 141 -8.88 -24.62 10.29
N ASP A 142 -9.70 -25.28 11.10
CA ASP A 142 -11.12 -24.96 11.25
C ASP A 142 -11.38 -23.66 12.03
N ASP A 143 -10.35 -23.12 12.72
CA ASP A 143 -10.43 -21.88 13.50
C ASP A 143 -10.24 -20.62 12.66
N THR A 144 -10.03 -20.77 11.33
CA THR A 144 -9.63 -19.69 10.42
C THR A 144 -10.64 -19.51 9.28
N ARG A 145 -10.87 -18.26 8.90
CA ARG A 145 -11.61 -17.87 7.68
C ARG A 145 -10.82 -16.84 6.88
N VAL A 146 -11.06 -16.81 5.58
CA VAL A 146 -10.48 -15.84 4.65
C VAL A 146 -11.60 -14.98 4.05
N VAL A 147 -11.53 -13.69 4.26
CA VAL A 147 -12.45 -12.68 3.70
C VAL A 147 -11.83 -12.11 2.43
N ILE A 148 -12.50 -12.33 1.29
CA ILE A 148 -12.03 -11.91 -0.02
C ILE A 148 -12.42 -10.45 -0.28
N LYS A 149 -11.43 -9.59 -0.41
CA LYS A 149 -11.59 -8.20 -0.82
C LYS A 149 -11.17 -8.06 -2.28
N ASN A 150 -12.17 -8.11 -3.18
CA ASN A 150 -11.97 -8.11 -4.63
C ASN A 150 -11.44 -6.76 -5.11
N PHE A 151 -10.12 -6.60 -5.17
CA PHE A 151 -9.44 -5.38 -5.58
C PHE A 151 -9.01 -5.47 -7.05
N SER A 152 -9.97 -5.17 -7.93
CA SER A 152 -9.81 -5.20 -9.38
C SER A 152 -8.86 -4.07 -9.83
N ILE A 153 -7.64 -4.43 -10.26
CA ILE A 153 -6.60 -3.50 -10.73
C ILE A 153 -6.13 -3.75 -12.17
N HIS A 154 -6.58 -4.84 -12.81
CA HIS A 154 -6.21 -5.19 -14.18
C HIS A 154 -7.37 -4.98 -15.17
N GLY A 155 -8.30 -4.05 -14.87
CA GLY A 155 -9.38 -3.64 -15.74
C GLY A 155 -10.28 -4.80 -16.21
N PRO A 156 -10.55 -4.95 -17.52
CA PRO A 156 -11.50 -5.94 -18.04
C PRO A 156 -11.25 -7.38 -17.61
N LEU A 157 -10.00 -7.74 -17.32
CA LEU A 157 -9.65 -9.09 -16.84
C LEU A 157 -10.10 -9.35 -15.40
N SER A 158 -10.28 -8.29 -14.61
CA SER A 158 -10.53 -8.37 -13.16
C SER A 158 -11.95 -7.98 -12.78
N ASP A 159 -12.60 -7.12 -13.57
CA ASP A 159 -13.88 -6.51 -13.22
C ASP A 159 -15.02 -7.54 -13.20
N ALA A 160 -15.15 -8.34 -14.23
CA ALA A 160 -16.22 -9.35 -14.33
C ALA A 160 -16.10 -10.43 -13.23
N PRO A 161 -14.93 -11.07 -13.01
CA PRO A 161 -14.78 -12.05 -11.93
C PRO A 161 -15.01 -11.45 -10.53
N ALA A 162 -14.54 -10.21 -10.27
CA ALA A 162 -14.76 -9.53 -8.99
C ALA A 162 -16.25 -9.31 -8.73
N LYS A 163 -16.99 -8.80 -9.72
CA LYS A 163 -18.44 -8.61 -9.62
C LYS A 163 -19.18 -9.93 -9.44
N ALA A 164 -18.81 -10.95 -10.21
CA ALA A 164 -19.48 -12.25 -10.19
C ALA A 164 -19.38 -12.94 -8.84
N VAL A 165 -18.21 -12.93 -8.21
CA VAL A 165 -18.02 -13.57 -6.90
C VAL A 165 -18.80 -12.84 -5.79
N ILE A 166 -18.85 -11.50 -5.80
CA ILE A 166 -19.67 -10.75 -4.85
C ILE A 166 -21.17 -11.02 -5.10
N ALA A 167 -21.62 -11.03 -6.37
CA ALA A 167 -22.99 -11.33 -6.72
C ALA A 167 -23.37 -12.78 -6.36
N ALA A 168 -22.46 -13.74 -6.58
CA ALA A 168 -22.64 -15.13 -6.17
C ALA A 168 -22.87 -15.26 -4.66
N ASN A 169 -22.15 -14.47 -3.85
CA ASN A 169 -22.30 -14.46 -2.38
C ASN A 169 -23.68 -13.97 -1.92
N LEU A 170 -24.44 -13.28 -2.78
CA LEU A 170 -25.83 -12.89 -2.51
C LEU A 170 -26.81 -14.05 -2.77
N GLN A 171 -26.48 -14.95 -3.70
CA GLN A 171 -27.31 -16.10 -4.02
C GLN A 171 -27.03 -17.27 -3.06
N ASP A 172 -25.77 -17.67 -2.98
CA ASP A 172 -25.33 -18.84 -2.23
C ASP A 172 -23.84 -18.66 -1.86
N LYS A 173 -23.57 -18.70 -0.56
CA LYS A 173 -22.25 -18.42 -0.01
C LYS A 173 -21.23 -19.51 -0.29
N GLU A 174 -21.68 -20.76 -0.29
CA GLU A 174 -20.86 -21.94 -0.60
C GLU A 174 -20.48 -21.95 -2.08
N LYS A 175 -21.44 -21.69 -2.96
CA LYS A 175 -21.16 -21.55 -4.39
C LYS A 175 -20.28 -20.34 -4.74
N ALA A 176 -20.36 -19.27 -3.97
CA ALA A 176 -19.45 -18.15 -4.11
C ALA A 176 -18.01 -18.52 -3.74
N ALA A 177 -17.81 -19.35 -2.73
CA ALA A 177 -16.50 -19.88 -2.38
C ALA A 177 -15.98 -20.82 -3.48
N GLU A 178 -16.81 -21.71 -3.99
CA GLU A 178 -16.48 -22.60 -5.12
C GLU A 178 -16.11 -21.80 -6.38
N LEU A 179 -16.90 -20.78 -6.72
CA LEU A 179 -16.59 -19.89 -7.85
C LEU A 179 -15.27 -19.13 -7.65
N THR A 180 -14.99 -18.67 -6.42
CA THR A 180 -13.72 -18.03 -6.07
C THR A 180 -12.55 -18.99 -6.32
N ASN A 181 -12.64 -20.22 -5.83
CA ASN A 181 -11.61 -21.25 -6.02
C ASN A 181 -11.43 -21.58 -7.52
N MET A 182 -12.52 -21.73 -8.25
CA MET A 182 -12.48 -22.01 -9.68
C MET A 182 -11.78 -20.88 -10.48
N LEU A 183 -12.12 -19.62 -10.21
CA LEU A 183 -11.50 -18.45 -10.85
C LEU A 183 -10.02 -18.28 -10.50
N MET A 184 -9.61 -18.68 -9.31
CA MET A 184 -8.21 -18.62 -8.88
C MET A 184 -7.35 -19.78 -9.42
N THR A 185 -7.97 -20.93 -9.72
CA THR A 185 -7.26 -22.14 -10.15
C THR A 185 -7.33 -22.41 -11.66
N ARG A 186 -8.35 -21.91 -12.33
CA ARG A 186 -8.53 -22.11 -13.79
C ARG A 186 -8.34 -20.80 -14.54
N GLU A 187 -7.96 -20.89 -15.82
CA GLU A 187 -7.91 -19.74 -16.72
C GLU A 187 -9.33 -19.44 -17.23
N PHE A 188 -9.71 -18.19 -17.17
CA PHE A 188 -10.99 -17.66 -17.68
C PHE A 188 -10.82 -16.69 -18.84
N TYR A 189 -9.60 -16.56 -19.37
CA TYR A 189 -9.25 -15.89 -20.61
C TYR A 189 -8.04 -16.59 -21.25
N SER A 190 -7.86 -16.41 -22.53
CA SER A 190 -6.75 -16.99 -23.29
C SER A 190 -5.84 -15.90 -23.87
N SER A 191 -4.62 -16.28 -24.28
CA SER A 191 -3.71 -15.38 -24.99
C SER A 191 -4.32 -14.80 -26.28
N LYS A 192 -5.28 -15.51 -26.90
CA LYS A 192 -6.01 -15.04 -28.08
C LYS A 192 -7.00 -13.93 -27.71
N ASP A 193 -7.63 -14.01 -26.55
CA ASP A 193 -8.57 -12.99 -26.08
C ASP A 193 -7.85 -11.66 -25.80
N LEU A 194 -6.61 -11.73 -25.32
CA LEU A 194 -5.77 -10.55 -25.06
C LEU A 194 -5.39 -9.75 -26.31
N GLN A 195 -5.49 -10.36 -27.51
CA GLN A 195 -5.16 -9.70 -28.78
C GLN A 195 -6.26 -8.73 -29.24
N ASP A 196 -7.50 -8.92 -28.78
CA ASP A 196 -8.64 -8.10 -29.17
C ASP A 196 -9.25 -7.42 -27.93
N GLN A 197 -8.73 -6.25 -27.62
CA GLN A 197 -9.15 -5.44 -26.46
C GLN A 197 -10.61 -4.98 -26.56
N SER A 198 -11.17 -4.88 -27.78
CA SER A 198 -12.54 -4.39 -27.98
C SER A 198 -13.61 -5.39 -27.52
N THR A 199 -13.30 -6.69 -27.53
CA THR A 199 -14.21 -7.78 -27.12
C THR A 199 -13.75 -8.48 -25.84
N LEU A 200 -12.64 -8.06 -25.26
CA LEU A 200 -12.03 -8.73 -24.10
C LEU A 200 -12.98 -8.79 -22.90
N ALA A 201 -13.62 -7.68 -22.56
CA ALA A 201 -14.55 -7.62 -21.43
C ALA A 201 -15.71 -8.62 -21.59
N ASP A 202 -16.32 -8.66 -22.76
CA ASP A 202 -17.45 -9.55 -23.06
C ASP A 202 -17.03 -11.02 -23.01
N LYS A 203 -15.85 -11.36 -23.54
CA LYS A 203 -15.32 -12.73 -23.50
C LYS A 203 -15.00 -13.17 -22.08
N VAL A 204 -14.37 -12.31 -21.28
CA VAL A 204 -14.09 -12.59 -19.86
C VAL A 204 -15.40 -12.81 -19.12
N GLU A 205 -16.39 -11.91 -19.25
CA GLU A 205 -17.70 -12.07 -18.63
C GLU A 205 -18.36 -13.38 -19.04
N ALA A 206 -18.38 -13.70 -20.34
CA ALA A 206 -18.98 -14.93 -20.84
C ALA A 206 -18.31 -16.20 -20.24
N ASN A 207 -17.00 -16.20 -20.07
CA ASN A 207 -16.28 -17.32 -19.47
C ASN A 207 -16.52 -17.42 -17.96
N VAL A 208 -16.56 -16.30 -17.26
CA VAL A 208 -16.95 -16.24 -15.84
C VAL A 208 -18.36 -16.76 -15.63
N MET A 209 -19.32 -16.39 -16.52
CA MET A 209 -20.70 -16.88 -16.47
C MET A 209 -20.79 -18.39 -16.72
N LYS A 210 -19.95 -18.96 -17.58
CA LYS A 210 -19.87 -20.43 -17.75
C LYS A 210 -19.40 -21.11 -16.46
N MET A 211 -18.36 -20.59 -15.81
CA MET A 211 -17.87 -21.11 -14.53
C MET A 211 -18.94 -20.99 -13.43
N ALA A 212 -19.65 -19.86 -13.38
CA ALA A 212 -20.78 -19.68 -12.45
C ALA A 212 -21.89 -20.71 -12.66
N LYS A 213 -22.19 -21.06 -13.91
CA LYS A 213 -23.15 -22.12 -14.26
C LYS A 213 -22.64 -23.50 -13.83
N GLU A 214 -21.35 -23.78 -13.96
CA GLU A 214 -20.74 -25.06 -13.53
C GLU A 214 -20.91 -25.29 -12.04
N VAL A 215 -20.80 -24.26 -11.18
CA VAL A 215 -21.04 -24.32 -9.74
C VAL A 215 -22.54 -24.24 -9.38
N GLY A 216 -23.42 -24.20 -10.37
CA GLY A 216 -24.87 -24.28 -10.19
C GLY A 216 -25.52 -22.97 -9.73
N LEU A 217 -24.93 -21.80 -10.02
CA LEU A 217 -25.55 -20.51 -9.82
C LEU A 217 -26.59 -20.20 -10.89
N ASP A 218 -27.63 -19.45 -10.53
CA ASP A 218 -28.55 -18.84 -11.50
C ASP A 218 -27.84 -17.72 -12.23
N THR A 219 -27.54 -17.95 -13.52
CA THR A 219 -26.76 -17.02 -14.32
C THR A 219 -27.50 -15.75 -14.69
N ASP A 220 -28.83 -15.80 -14.85
CA ASP A 220 -29.62 -14.62 -15.19
C ASP A 220 -29.69 -13.68 -13.98
N LYS A 221 -29.97 -14.23 -12.81
CA LYS A 221 -29.94 -13.51 -11.54
C LYS A 221 -28.51 -13.01 -11.25
N LEU A 222 -27.48 -13.80 -11.50
CA LEU A 222 -26.09 -13.39 -11.30
C LEU A 222 -25.75 -12.15 -12.11
N LYS A 223 -26.17 -12.11 -13.39
CA LYS A 223 -25.94 -10.98 -14.30
C LYS A 223 -26.65 -9.71 -13.83
N GLU A 224 -27.86 -9.84 -13.30
CA GLU A 224 -28.59 -8.74 -12.67
C GLU A 224 -27.86 -8.23 -11.44
N ASP A 225 -27.53 -9.13 -10.50
CA ASP A 225 -26.87 -8.80 -9.23
C ASP A 225 -25.48 -8.18 -9.43
N MET A 226 -24.70 -8.62 -10.45
CA MET A 226 -23.40 -8.05 -10.80
C MET A 226 -23.45 -6.54 -11.09
N ASN A 227 -24.60 -6.05 -11.56
CA ASN A 227 -24.84 -4.63 -11.82
C ASN A 227 -25.62 -3.94 -10.69
N GLY A 228 -25.91 -4.66 -9.61
CA GLY A 228 -26.67 -4.20 -8.47
C GLY A 228 -25.86 -3.30 -7.52
N GLU A 229 -26.58 -2.56 -6.69
CA GLU A 229 -26.00 -1.60 -5.72
C GLU A 229 -25.14 -2.30 -4.65
N VAL A 230 -25.46 -3.53 -4.26
CA VAL A 230 -24.67 -4.27 -3.25
C VAL A 230 -23.26 -4.54 -3.77
N VAL A 231 -23.14 -5.02 -5.01
CA VAL A 231 -21.86 -5.27 -5.66
C VAL A 231 -21.07 -3.97 -5.84
N ALA A 232 -21.73 -2.92 -6.33
CA ALA A 232 -21.11 -1.61 -6.50
C ALA A 232 -20.61 -1.03 -5.16
N ARG A 233 -21.39 -1.17 -4.08
CA ARG A 233 -21.02 -0.73 -2.73
C ARG A 233 -19.81 -1.50 -2.20
N GLU A 234 -19.79 -2.84 -2.34
CA GLU A 234 -18.66 -3.64 -1.87
C GLU A 234 -17.38 -3.30 -2.64
N LEU A 235 -17.42 -3.14 -3.95
CA LEU A 235 -16.27 -2.72 -4.75
C LEU A 235 -15.77 -1.32 -4.38
N ARG A 236 -16.68 -0.38 -4.04
CA ARG A 236 -16.27 0.92 -3.49
C ARG A 236 -15.59 0.76 -2.13
N ASN A 237 -16.19 0.01 -1.22
CA ASN A 237 -15.65 -0.27 0.10
C ASN A 237 -14.24 -0.89 0.03
N VAL A 238 -14.02 -1.85 -0.87
CA VAL A 238 -12.68 -2.43 -1.10
C VAL A 238 -11.66 -1.38 -1.51
N ARG A 239 -12.02 -0.48 -2.44
CA ARG A 239 -11.13 0.61 -2.88
C ARG A 239 -10.87 1.64 -1.78
N ASP A 240 -11.90 2.03 -1.04
CA ASP A 240 -11.79 2.99 0.06
C ASP A 240 -10.88 2.45 1.18
N LEU A 241 -11.01 1.16 1.51
CA LEU A 241 -10.13 0.49 2.45
C LEU A 241 -8.71 0.35 1.91
N ALA A 242 -8.54 0.03 0.61
CA ALA A 242 -7.23 -0.02 -0.01
C ALA A 242 -6.52 1.34 0.07
N GLN A 243 -7.24 2.43 -0.21
CA GLN A 243 -6.70 3.79 -0.07
C GLN A 243 -6.36 4.11 1.38
N ARG A 244 -7.24 3.80 2.33
CA ARG A 244 -7.03 4.03 3.77
C ARG A 244 -5.81 3.30 4.33
N PHE A 245 -5.58 2.07 3.87
CA PHE A 245 -4.46 1.23 4.30
C PHE A 245 -3.24 1.36 3.39
N GLU A 246 -3.28 2.29 2.43
CA GLU A 246 -2.20 2.52 1.46
C GLU A 246 -1.80 1.24 0.71
N ILE A 247 -2.80 0.44 0.32
CA ILE A 247 -2.61 -0.78 -0.46
C ILE A 247 -2.45 -0.39 -1.93
N SER A 248 -1.23 -0.53 -2.44
CA SER A 248 -0.87 -0.16 -3.82
C SER A 248 -0.88 -1.32 -4.82
N GLY A 249 -1.10 -2.55 -4.36
CA GLY A 249 -1.06 -3.74 -5.22
C GLY A 249 -1.66 -4.97 -4.55
N THR A 250 -1.72 -6.05 -5.33
CA THR A 250 -2.26 -7.34 -4.91
C THR A 250 -1.21 -8.46 -5.08
N PRO A 251 -1.24 -9.50 -4.25
CA PRO A 251 -2.07 -9.65 -3.07
C PRO A 251 -1.61 -8.77 -1.91
N PHE A 252 -2.53 -8.43 -1.00
CA PHE A 252 -2.21 -7.81 0.28
C PHE A 252 -3.05 -8.48 1.35
N LEU A 253 -2.42 -8.95 2.42
CA LEU A 253 -3.11 -9.67 3.49
C LEU A 253 -3.10 -8.85 4.78
N ILE A 254 -4.17 -8.99 5.55
CA ILE A 254 -4.21 -8.61 6.96
C ILE A 254 -4.56 -9.87 7.74
N ILE A 255 -3.64 -10.30 8.61
CA ILE A 255 -3.79 -11.49 9.45
C ILE A 255 -3.79 -11.00 10.90
N GLY A 256 -4.90 -11.22 11.61
CA GLY A 256 -5.07 -10.58 12.91
C GLY A 256 -4.96 -9.06 12.79
N GLU A 257 -3.84 -8.51 13.22
CA GLU A 257 -3.58 -7.08 13.25
C GLU A 257 -2.34 -6.66 12.44
N GLN A 258 -1.75 -7.60 11.69
CA GLN A 258 -0.52 -7.38 10.91
C GLN A 258 -0.81 -7.35 9.43
N ALA A 259 -0.10 -6.48 8.72
CA ALA A 259 -0.18 -6.32 7.26
C ALA A 259 0.98 -7.01 6.56
N PHE A 260 0.65 -7.76 5.52
CA PHE A 260 1.60 -8.50 4.68
C PHE A 260 1.41 -8.10 3.22
N PRO A 261 2.26 -7.23 2.67
CA PRO A 261 2.24 -6.88 1.26
C PRO A 261 2.88 -8.00 0.43
N GLY A 262 2.22 -8.38 -0.68
CA GLY A 262 2.71 -9.41 -1.59
C GLY A 262 2.33 -10.83 -1.17
N ALA A 263 2.81 -11.80 -1.96
CA ALA A 263 2.54 -13.21 -1.71
C ALA A 263 3.47 -13.75 -0.63
N ILE A 264 2.89 -14.34 0.41
CA ILE A 264 3.60 -15.00 1.51
C ILE A 264 3.26 -16.49 1.52
N PRO A 265 4.19 -17.36 1.97
CA PRO A 265 3.97 -18.82 2.04
C PRO A 265 3.10 -19.21 3.24
N ALA A 266 2.56 -20.45 3.22
CA ALA A 266 1.63 -20.96 4.23
C ALA A 266 2.21 -20.92 5.65
N ASP A 267 3.48 -21.28 5.84
CA ASP A 267 4.15 -21.27 7.14
C ASP A 267 4.19 -19.86 7.77
N GLN A 268 4.38 -18.84 6.95
CA GLN A 268 4.31 -17.46 7.43
C GLN A 268 2.88 -17.03 7.76
N ILE A 269 1.87 -17.50 7.00
CA ILE A 269 0.46 -17.27 7.30
C ILE A 269 0.08 -17.92 8.64
N GLU A 270 0.50 -19.18 8.84
CA GLU A 270 0.26 -19.93 10.08
C GLU A 270 0.90 -19.24 11.29
N SER A 271 2.17 -18.85 11.18
CA SER A 271 2.86 -18.12 12.26
C SER A 271 2.12 -16.82 12.63
N ALA A 272 1.66 -16.05 11.63
CA ALA A 272 0.91 -14.83 11.87
C ALA A 272 -0.47 -15.10 12.51
N LEU A 273 -1.13 -16.23 12.16
CA LEU A 273 -2.37 -16.65 12.79
C LEU A 273 -2.18 -17.10 14.24
N ASP A 274 -1.05 -17.72 14.55
CA ASP A 274 -0.75 -18.16 15.93
C ASP A 274 -0.40 -16.98 16.84
N GLU A 275 0.17 -15.90 16.28
CA GLU A 275 0.41 -14.64 16.99
C GLU A 275 -0.87 -13.78 17.12
N ALA A 276 -1.91 -14.07 16.33
CA ALA A 276 -3.17 -13.32 16.37
C ALA A 276 -4.04 -13.81 17.55
N GLU A 277 -4.36 -12.90 18.49
CA GLU A 277 -5.26 -13.14 19.61
C GLU A 277 -6.74 -13.23 19.20
#